data_37f14e408c8ad394f1aea8d0d339f5aa
#
_entry.id   37f14e408c8ad394f1aea8d0d339f5aa
#
_cell.length_a   1.000
_cell.length_b   1.000
_cell.length_c   1.000
_cell.angle_alpha   90.00
_cell.angle_beta   90.00
_cell.angle_gamma   90.00
#
_symmetry.space_group_name_H-M   'P 1'
#
loop_
_entity.id
_entity.type
_entity.pdbx_description
1 polymer ?
#
loop_
_entity_poly.entity_id
_entity_poly.type
_entity_poly.pdbx_seq_one_letter_code
_entity_poly.pdbx_strand_id
1 'polypeptide(L)'
;SIIVDDKEVTTLSNREVPELRRKIGTVFQDFRLLPKKTVFENVAFAMEVLHKSKRQIRKQVPQVLSLVGITDKAHKYPDELSAGEQQRVAIARAIINNPTVLIADEPTGNLDPITAAEIMDLLEQINMRGTTIVMVTHAKDIVDRMKKRVIAIEKGKIIRDEEGVYGFKEGVNTLE
;
A
#
# COMPACT_ATOMS: atom_id res chain seq x y z
N SER A 1 12.02 6.02 18.19
CA SER A 1 12.81 5.37 17.14
C SER A 1 11.87 4.68 16.12
N ILE A 2 12.33 4.57 14.88
CA ILE A 2 11.63 3.84 13.81
C ILE A 2 12.63 2.85 13.23
N ILE A 3 12.31 1.57 13.31
CA ILE A 3 13.16 0.50 12.78
C ILE A 3 12.45 -0.18 11.63
N VAL A 4 13.10 -0.27 10.48
CA VAL A 4 12.62 -0.98 9.29
C VAL A 4 13.74 -1.91 8.83
N ASP A 5 13.46 -3.22 8.78
CA ASP A 5 14.42 -4.22 8.30
C ASP A 5 15.75 -4.14 9.09
N ASP A 6 15.66 -4.11 10.42
CA ASP A 6 16.75 -3.98 11.38
C ASP A 6 17.60 -2.69 11.27
N LYS A 7 17.14 -1.71 10.48
CA LYS A 7 17.78 -0.41 10.34
C LYS A 7 17.00 0.68 11.07
N GLU A 8 17.68 1.43 11.93
CA GLU A 8 17.13 2.63 12.58
C GLU A 8 17.01 3.76 11.55
N VAL A 9 15.76 4.10 11.18
CA VAL A 9 15.47 5.05 10.08
C VAL A 9 15.94 6.48 10.40
N THR A 10 15.84 6.86 11.68
CA THR A 10 16.16 8.21 12.14
C THR A 10 17.66 8.54 12.14
N THR A 11 18.51 7.52 12.06
CA THR A 11 19.98 7.65 12.05
C THR A 11 20.62 7.38 10.69
N LEU A 12 19.81 7.07 9.65
CA LEU A 12 20.32 6.76 8.32
C LEU A 12 21.05 7.95 7.68
N SER A 13 22.20 7.66 7.09
CA SER A 13 22.89 8.59 6.24
C SER A 13 22.17 8.82 4.91
N ASN A 14 22.43 9.96 4.24
CA ASN A 14 21.84 10.26 2.93
C ASN A 14 22.13 9.19 1.85
N ARG A 15 23.16 8.37 2.02
CA ARG A 15 23.53 7.28 1.09
C ARG A 15 22.67 6.03 1.33
N GLU A 16 22.21 5.81 2.56
CA GLU A 16 21.40 4.64 2.94
C GLU A 16 19.91 4.85 2.68
N VAL A 17 19.42 6.09 2.73
CA VAL A 17 18.02 6.44 2.46
C VAL A 17 17.50 5.86 1.13
N PRO A 18 18.22 5.93 -0.02
CA PRO A 18 17.76 5.30 -1.26
C PRO A 18 17.61 3.78 -1.17
N GLU A 19 18.45 3.10 -0.40
CA GLU A 19 18.34 1.65 -0.19
C GLU A 19 17.08 1.30 0.59
N LEU A 20 16.80 2.03 1.67
CA LEU A 20 15.56 1.86 2.43
C LEU A 20 14.32 2.12 1.57
N ARG A 21 14.31 3.21 0.78
CA ARG A 21 13.18 3.54 -0.11
C ARG A 21 12.86 2.44 -1.12
N ARG A 22 13.85 1.68 -1.56
CA ARG A 22 13.64 0.52 -2.47
C ARG A 22 12.92 -0.63 -1.81
N LYS A 23 12.96 -0.72 -0.48
CA LYS A 23 12.28 -1.75 0.34
C LYS A 23 10.88 -1.34 0.78
N ILE A 24 10.48 -0.11 0.50
CA ILE A 24 9.17 0.43 0.87
C ILE A 24 8.36 0.68 -0.40
N GLY A 25 7.21 0.03 -0.50
CA GLY A 25 6.17 0.38 -1.46
C GLY A 25 5.26 1.47 -0.90
N THR A 26 4.72 2.34 -1.75
CA THR A 26 3.78 3.38 -1.31
C THR A 26 2.57 3.43 -2.24
N VAL A 27 1.39 3.42 -1.64
CA VAL A 27 0.08 3.59 -2.29
C VAL A 27 -0.55 4.86 -1.75
N PHE A 28 -1.00 5.75 -2.63
CA PHE A 28 -1.62 7.03 -2.28
C PHE A 28 -3.11 7.02 -2.59
N GLN A 29 -3.89 7.83 -1.90
CA GLN A 29 -5.32 8.00 -2.09
C GLN A 29 -5.68 8.48 -3.52
N ASP A 30 -4.83 9.31 -4.12
CA ASP A 30 -4.98 9.88 -5.47
C ASP A 30 -4.29 9.06 -6.57
N PHE A 31 -3.96 7.80 -6.28
CA PHE A 31 -3.30 6.79 -7.14
C PHE A 31 -1.94 7.21 -7.69
N ARG A 32 -1.71 8.46 -8.01
CA ARG A 32 -0.48 9.05 -8.60
C ARG A 32 0.04 8.26 -9.79
N LEU A 33 -0.85 7.84 -10.68
CA LEU A 33 -0.46 7.17 -11.91
C LEU A 33 0.15 8.17 -12.90
N LEU A 34 1.04 7.66 -13.74
CA LEU A 34 1.65 8.42 -14.83
C LEU A 34 0.66 8.47 -15.99
N PRO A 35 0.05 9.64 -16.30
CA PRO A 35 -1.12 9.71 -17.20
C PRO A 35 -0.77 9.39 -18.65
N LYS A 36 0.48 9.58 -19.06
CA LYS A 36 0.98 9.31 -20.42
C LYS A 36 1.60 7.92 -20.58
N LYS A 37 1.39 7.04 -19.60
CA LYS A 37 1.89 5.67 -19.60
C LYS A 37 0.73 4.71 -19.45
N THR A 38 0.79 3.59 -20.15
CA THR A 38 -0.16 2.49 -20.02
C THR A 38 -0.06 1.85 -18.63
N VAL A 39 -1.01 0.99 -18.27
CA VAL A 39 -0.97 0.17 -17.05
C VAL A 39 0.36 -0.59 -16.94
N PHE A 40 0.74 -1.29 -18.03
CA PHE A 40 2.00 -2.03 -18.06
C PHE A 40 3.20 -1.11 -17.79
N GLU A 41 3.28 0.04 -18.43
CA GLU A 41 4.37 1.00 -18.29
C GLU A 41 4.38 1.68 -16.92
N ASN A 42 3.22 1.92 -16.31
CA ASN A 42 3.12 2.43 -14.95
C ASN A 42 3.78 1.47 -13.93
N VAL A 43 3.50 0.17 -14.07
CA VAL A 43 4.09 -0.84 -13.19
C VAL A 43 5.56 -1.07 -13.54
N ALA A 44 5.91 -1.14 -14.83
CA ALA A 44 7.28 -1.31 -15.31
C ALA A 44 8.21 -0.18 -14.84
N PHE A 45 7.69 1.04 -14.73
CA PHE A 45 8.46 2.22 -14.31
C PHE A 45 9.20 2.03 -12.98
N ALA A 46 8.56 1.38 -12.01
CA ALA A 46 9.21 1.10 -10.72
C ALA A 46 10.41 0.14 -10.85
N MET A 47 10.41 -0.73 -11.85
CA MET A 47 11.53 -1.62 -12.15
C MET A 47 12.62 -0.91 -12.97
N GLU A 48 12.22 -0.03 -13.89
CA GLU A 48 13.14 0.78 -14.71
C GLU A 48 14.00 1.68 -13.85
N VAL A 49 13.42 2.33 -12.84
CA VAL A 49 14.15 3.13 -11.84
C VAL A 49 15.22 2.33 -11.11
N LEU A 50 15.02 1.02 -10.93
CA LEU A 50 15.99 0.10 -10.34
C LEU A 50 16.91 -0.55 -11.39
N HIS A 51 16.94 -0.04 -12.62
CA HIS A 51 17.78 -0.56 -13.72
C HIS A 51 17.58 -2.05 -14.01
N LYS A 52 16.36 -2.58 -13.78
CA LYS A 52 16.04 -3.96 -14.13
C LYS A 52 16.04 -4.16 -15.65
N SER A 53 16.50 -5.32 -16.09
CA SER A 53 16.56 -5.62 -17.53
C SER A 53 15.16 -5.72 -18.16
N LYS A 54 15.05 -5.42 -19.46
CA LYS A 54 13.80 -5.59 -20.23
C LYS A 54 13.22 -7.00 -20.12
N ARG A 55 14.10 -8.02 -20.03
CA ARG A 55 13.69 -9.42 -19.86
C ARG A 55 12.99 -9.63 -18.51
N GLN A 56 13.53 -9.07 -17.42
CA GLN A 56 12.90 -9.13 -16.09
C GLN A 56 11.55 -8.42 -16.07
N ILE A 57 11.48 -7.21 -16.63
CA ILE A 57 10.24 -6.42 -16.72
C ILE A 57 9.15 -7.21 -17.46
N ARG A 58 9.45 -7.73 -18.66
CA ARG A 58 8.50 -8.52 -19.46
C ARG A 58 8.02 -9.80 -18.75
N LYS A 59 8.81 -10.34 -17.84
CA LYS A 59 8.44 -11.53 -17.05
C LYS A 59 7.61 -11.16 -15.82
N GLN A 60 8.00 -10.14 -15.06
CA GLN A 60 7.43 -9.84 -13.75
C GLN A 60 6.16 -8.99 -13.81
N VAL A 61 6.09 -8.00 -14.71
CA VAL A 61 4.91 -7.12 -14.80
C VAL A 61 3.63 -7.91 -15.05
N PRO A 62 3.54 -8.84 -16.02
CA PRO A 62 2.31 -9.63 -16.21
C PRO A 62 1.92 -10.46 -14.98
N GLN A 63 2.89 -10.98 -14.22
CA GLN A 63 2.62 -11.76 -13.01
C GLN A 63 1.97 -10.88 -11.92
N VAL A 64 2.48 -9.66 -11.74
CA VAL A 64 1.90 -8.73 -10.77
C VAL A 64 0.55 -8.20 -11.24
N LEU A 65 0.37 -7.91 -12.54
CA LEU A 65 -0.94 -7.54 -13.08
C LEU A 65 -1.98 -8.65 -12.88
N SER A 66 -1.58 -9.90 -13.02
CA SER A 66 -2.43 -11.06 -12.71
C SER A 66 -2.77 -11.14 -11.22
N LEU A 67 -1.80 -10.89 -10.34
CA LEU A 67 -2.01 -10.88 -8.88
C LEU A 67 -3.06 -9.84 -8.46
N VAL A 68 -3.01 -8.65 -9.04
CA VAL A 68 -3.96 -7.57 -8.72
C VAL A 68 -5.25 -7.64 -9.56
N GLY A 69 -5.39 -8.64 -10.46
CA GLY A 69 -6.61 -8.89 -11.24
C GLY A 69 -6.89 -7.86 -12.34
N ILE A 70 -5.83 -7.36 -13.05
CA ILE A 70 -5.98 -6.30 -14.07
C ILE A 70 -5.21 -6.59 -15.36
N THR A 71 -4.96 -7.85 -15.67
CA THR A 71 -4.15 -8.28 -16.82
C THR A 71 -4.74 -7.81 -18.16
N ASP A 72 -6.06 -7.83 -18.30
CA ASP A 72 -6.80 -7.44 -19.52
C ASP A 72 -6.68 -5.94 -19.83
N LYS A 73 -6.28 -5.13 -18.86
CA LYS A 73 -6.11 -3.68 -18.97
C LYS A 73 -4.67 -3.24 -19.19
N ALA A 74 -3.73 -4.18 -19.41
CA ALA A 74 -2.28 -3.88 -19.49
C ALA A 74 -1.92 -2.75 -20.48
N HIS A 75 -2.69 -2.61 -21.55
CA HIS A 75 -2.46 -1.61 -22.61
C HIS A 75 -3.31 -0.34 -22.49
N LYS A 76 -4.18 -0.26 -21.47
CA LYS A 76 -5.03 0.89 -21.19
C LYS A 76 -4.24 2.02 -20.52
N TYR A 77 -4.70 3.25 -20.70
CA TYR A 77 -4.20 4.43 -20.01
C TYR A 77 -5.03 4.70 -18.73
N PRO A 78 -4.49 5.45 -17.76
CA PRO A 78 -5.18 5.72 -16.50
C PRO A 78 -6.58 6.33 -16.63
N ASP A 79 -6.80 7.20 -17.61
CA ASP A 79 -8.08 7.84 -17.90
C ASP A 79 -9.15 6.90 -18.48
N GLU A 80 -8.74 5.72 -18.93
CA GLU A 80 -9.64 4.67 -19.41
C GLU A 80 -10.07 3.68 -18.31
N LEU A 81 -9.62 3.90 -17.06
CA LEU A 81 -9.80 3.00 -15.92
C LEU A 81 -10.77 3.57 -14.89
N SER A 82 -11.57 2.69 -14.27
CA SER A 82 -12.31 3.02 -13.05
C SER A 82 -11.35 3.33 -11.88
N ALA A 83 -11.88 3.98 -10.83
CA ALA A 83 -11.08 4.29 -9.63
C ALA A 83 -10.49 3.03 -8.99
N GLY A 84 -11.26 1.94 -8.90
CA GLY A 84 -10.78 0.66 -8.37
C GLY A 84 -9.69 0.03 -9.23
N GLU A 85 -9.80 0.12 -10.57
CA GLU A 85 -8.76 -0.35 -11.49
C GLU A 85 -7.49 0.50 -11.37
N GLN A 86 -7.61 1.82 -11.24
CA GLN A 86 -6.47 2.70 -10.99
C GLN A 86 -5.77 2.37 -9.67
N GLN A 87 -6.53 2.07 -8.62
CA GLN A 87 -5.98 1.64 -7.34
C GLN A 87 -5.22 0.31 -7.45
N ARG A 88 -5.75 -0.67 -8.19
CA ARG A 88 -5.06 -1.94 -8.46
C ARG A 88 -3.73 -1.71 -9.20
N VAL A 89 -3.67 -0.77 -10.16
CA VAL A 89 -2.43 -0.38 -10.84
C VAL A 89 -1.45 0.27 -9.86
N ALA A 90 -1.91 1.16 -8.99
CA ALA A 90 -1.07 1.81 -7.97
C ALA A 90 -0.47 0.77 -7.00
N ILE A 91 -1.27 -0.20 -6.56
CA ILE A 91 -0.82 -1.32 -5.72
C ILE A 91 0.20 -2.17 -6.49
N ALA A 92 -0.09 -2.55 -7.75
CA ALA A 92 0.82 -3.34 -8.58
C ALA A 92 2.20 -2.65 -8.71
N ARG A 93 2.22 -1.35 -8.98
CA ARG A 93 3.44 -0.54 -9.05
C ARG A 93 4.20 -0.51 -7.73
N ALA A 94 3.48 -0.47 -6.60
CA ALA A 94 4.09 -0.43 -5.27
C ALA A 94 4.75 -1.76 -4.89
N ILE A 95 4.18 -2.91 -5.32
CA ILE A 95 4.65 -4.25 -4.91
C ILE A 95 5.57 -4.94 -5.91
N ILE A 96 5.73 -4.42 -7.14
CA ILE A 96 6.49 -5.10 -8.21
C ILE A 96 7.94 -5.43 -7.83
N ASN A 97 8.55 -4.65 -6.95
CA ASN A 97 9.91 -4.85 -6.47
C ASN A 97 9.99 -5.66 -5.16
N ASN A 98 8.91 -6.34 -4.75
CA ASN A 98 8.81 -7.14 -3.52
C ASN A 98 9.24 -6.34 -2.28
N PRO A 99 8.56 -5.24 -1.93
CA PRO A 99 8.91 -4.44 -0.77
C PRO A 99 8.68 -5.24 0.53
N THR A 100 9.51 -4.98 1.55
CA THR A 100 9.30 -5.55 2.89
C THR A 100 8.17 -4.84 3.63
N VAL A 101 7.96 -3.56 3.32
CA VAL A 101 6.86 -2.73 3.87
C VAL A 101 6.08 -2.06 2.75
N LEU A 102 4.76 -2.10 2.84
CA LEU A 102 3.84 -1.34 2.00
C LEU A 102 3.11 -0.31 2.86
N ILE A 103 3.31 0.97 2.55
CA ILE A 103 2.58 2.07 3.20
C ILE A 103 1.41 2.46 2.30
N ALA A 104 0.19 2.37 2.82
CA ALA A 104 -1.04 2.71 2.11
C ALA A 104 -1.75 3.87 2.82
N ASP A 105 -1.85 5.00 2.14
CA ASP A 105 -2.51 6.21 2.63
C ASP A 105 -3.92 6.28 2.04
N GLU A 106 -4.94 6.08 2.88
CA GLU A 106 -6.36 6.04 2.51
C GLU A 106 -6.64 5.20 1.24
N PRO A 107 -6.21 3.93 1.17
CA PRO A 107 -6.23 3.15 -0.07
C PRO A 107 -7.62 2.86 -0.63
N THR A 108 -8.67 3.16 0.14
CA THR A 108 -10.08 2.93 -0.23
C THR A 108 -10.92 4.20 -0.20
N GLY A 109 -10.32 5.36 0.11
CA GLY A 109 -11.05 6.61 0.36
C GLY A 109 -11.87 7.14 -0.83
N ASN A 110 -11.51 6.76 -2.05
CA ASN A 110 -12.20 7.20 -3.28
C ASN A 110 -12.98 6.06 -3.97
N LEU A 111 -13.28 4.96 -3.24
CA LEU A 111 -13.90 3.77 -3.80
C LEU A 111 -15.28 3.54 -3.22
N ASP A 112 -16.15 2.91 -4.00
CA ASP A 112 -17.40 2.36 -3.50
C ASP A 112 -17.16 1.21 -2.51
N PRO A 113 -18.13 0.88 -1.63
CA PRO A 113 -17.93 -0.13 -0.58
C PRO A 113 -17.56 -1.53 -1.07
N ILE A 114 -18.04 -1.93 -2.25
CA ILE A 114 -17.75 -3.26 -2.82
C ILE A 114 -16.29 -3.28 -3.30
N THR A 115 -15.91 -2.31 -4.11
CA THR A 115 -14.53 -2.17 -4.60
C THR A 115 -13.54 -1.98 -3.45
N ALA A 116 -13.93 -1.20 -2.41
CA ALA A 116 -13.11 -1.03 -1.21
C ALA A 116 -12.84 -2.37 -0.51
N ALA A 117 -13.87 -3.21 -0.38
CA ALA A 117 -13.71 -4.56 0.18
C ALA A 117 -12.72 -5.41 -0.61
N GLU A 118 -12.84 -5.42 -1.94
CA GLU A 118 -11.92 -6.14 -2.83
C GLU A 118 -10.47 -5.65 -2.72
N ILE A 119 -10.25 -4.34 -2.58
CA ILE A 119 -8.91 -3.78 -2.36
C ILE A 119 -8.35 -4.21 -1.01
N MET A 120 -9.18 -4.27 0.04
CA MET A 120 -8.74 -4.75 1.34
C MET A 120 -8.37 -6.24 1.30
N ASP A 121 -9.15 -7.08 0.62
CA ASP A 121 -8.86 -8.49 0.43
C ASP A 121 -7.52 -8.69 -0.36
N LEU A 122 -7.27 -7.84 -1.37
CA LEU A 122 -6.00 -7.83 -2.09
C LEU A 122 -4.81 -7.45 -1.18
N LEU A 123 -4.96 -6.42 -0.35
CA LEU A 123 -3.92 -6.03 0.62
C LEU A 123 -3.65 -7.17 1.62
N GLU A 124 -4.69 -7.86 2.09
CA GLU A 124 -4.51 -9.02 2.97
C GLU A 124 -3.74 -10.16 2.27
N GLN A 125 -4.03 -10.46 1.00
CA GLN A 125 -3.27 -11.45 0.22
C GLN A 125 -1.79 -11.05 0.07
N ILE A 126 -1.50 -9.76 -0.11
CA ILE A 126 -0.12 -9.24 -0.16
C ILE A 126 0.57 -9.41 1.19
N ASN A 127 -0.14 -9.12 2.29
CA ASN A 127 0.39 -9.32 3.65
C ASN A 127 0.69 -10.79 3.94
N MET A 128 -0.19 -11.72 3.57
CA MET A 128 0.04 -13.16 3.72
C MET A 128 1.28 -13.67 2.95
N ARG A 129 1.72 -12.94 1.94
CA ARG A 129 2.97 -13.24 1.19
C ARG A 129 4.23 -12.67 1.84
N GLY A 130 4.10 -12.07 3.03
CA GLY A 130 5.23 -11.60 3.85
C GLY A 130 5.53 -10.10 3.77
N THR A 131 4.76 -9.30 3.01
CA THR A 131 4.89 -7.84 3.04
C THR A 131 4.18 -7.28 4.27
N THR A 132 4.87 -6.53 5.12
CA THR A 132 4.23 -5.78 6.21
C THR A 132 3.42 -4.62 5.65
N ILE A 133 2.15 -4.48 6.03
CA ILE A 133 1.30 -3.38 5.57
C ILE A 133 1.07 -2.39 6.70
N VAL A 134 1.39 -1.13 6.45
CA VAL A 134 1.04 0.00 7.32
C VAL A 134 0.01 0.84 6.56
N MET A 135 -1.22 0.83 7.05
CA MET A 135 -2.32 1.56 6.43
C MET A 135 -2.75 2.74 7.29
N VAL A 136 -2.86 3.91 6.69
CA VAL A 136 -3.51 5.07 7.29
C VAL A 136 -4.94 5.13 6.78
N THR A 137 -5.91 5.16 7.69
CA THR A 137 -7.32 5.30 7.33
C THR A 137 -8.14 5.89 8.47
N HIS A 138 -9.24 6.55 8.11
CA HIS A 138 -10.28 7.00 9.04
C HIS A 138 -11.58 6.17 8.91
N ALA A 139 -11.59 5.14 8.06
CA ALA A 139 -12.75 4.27 7.82
C ALA A 139 -12.90 3.25 8.94
N LYS A 140 -13.81 3.55 9.88
CA LYS A 140 -14.08 2.72 11.05
C LYS A 140 -14.48 1.29 10.71
N ASP A 141 -15.34 1.11 9.74
CA ASP A 141 -15.86 -0.18 9.27
C ASP A 141 -14.75 -1.09 8.73
N ILE A 142 -13.76 -0.51 8.04
CA ILE A 142 -12.59 -1.24 7.55
C ILE A 142 -11.74 -1.73 8.74
N VAL A 143 -11.44 -0.85 9.69
CA VAL A 143 -10.64 -1.20 10.87
C VAL A 143 -11.32 -2.31 11.67
N ASP A 144 -12.63 -2.18 11.93
CA ASP A 144 -13.43 -3.15 12.68
C ASP A 144 -13.53 -4.50 11.98
N ARG A 145 -13.59 -4.50 10.64
CA ARG A 145 -13.60 -5.73 9.82
C ARG A 145 -12.25 -6.45 9.83
N MET A 146 -11.17 -5.71 9.68
CA MET A 146 -9.82 -6.30 9.53
C MET A 146 -9.26 -6.88 10.82
N LYS A 147 -9.66 -6.35 11.98
CA LYS A 147 -9.24 -6.80 13.32
C LYS A 147 -7.71 -6.94 13.48
N LYS A 148 -6.97 -6.03 12.86
CA LYS A 148 -5.50 -5.96 12.96
C LYS A 148 -5.10 -4.99 14.08
N ARG A 149 -3.80 -4.89 14.36
CA ARG A 149 -3.26 -3.89 15.29
C ARG A 149 -3.62 -2.48 14.84
N VAL A 150 -4.15 -1.68 15.74
CA VAL A 150 -4.56 -0.29 15.52
C VAL A 150 -3.75 0.64 16.39
N ILE A 151 -3.09 1.60 15.77
CA ILE A 151 -2.38 2.68 16.46
C ILE A 151 -3.18 3.96 16.22
N ALA A 152 -3.85 4.46 17.26
CA ALA A 152 -4.59 5.71 17.19
C ALA A 152 -3.70 6.88 17.61
N ILE A 153 -3.72 7.94 16.78
CA ILE A 153 -2.92 9.15 16.99
C ILE A 153 -3.86 10.34 17.13
N GLU A 154 -3.71 11.11 18.21
CA GLU A 154 -4.40 12.36 18.42
C GLU A 154 -3.40 13.45 18.82
N LYS A 155 -3.48 14.63 18.16
CA LYS A 155 -2.60 15.79 18.41
C LYS A 155 -1.11 15.43 18.44
N GLY A 156 -0.69 14.49 17.57
CA GLY A 156 0.70 14.05 17.47
C GLY A 156 1.16 13.08 18.57
N LYS A 157 0.24 12.55 19.37
CA LYS A 157 0.54 11.55 20.42
C LYS A 157 -0.20 10.25 20.14
N ILE A 158 0.46 9.12 20.40
CA ILE A 158 -0.19 7.81 20.38
C ILE A 158 -1.08 7.75 21.61
N ILE A 159 -2.39 7.58 21.40
CA ILE A 159 -3.41 7.43 22.45
C ILE A 159 -3.88 6.00 22.63
N ARG A 160 -3.59 5.14 21.63
CA ARG A 160 -3.92 3.72 21.65
C ARG A 160 -2.99 2.93 20.76
N ASP A 161 -2.63 1.71 21.17
CA ASP A 161 -1.87 0.73 20.41
C ASP A 161 -2.36 -0.67 20.83
N GLU A 162 -3.35 -1.21 20.13
CA GLU A 162 -4.04 -2.45 20.48
C GLU A 162 -4.45 -3.24 19.24
N GLU A 163 -4.69 -4.54 19.37
CA GLU A 163 -5.36 -5.33 18.37
C GLU A 163 -6.89 -5.19 18.49
N GLY A 164 -7.60 -5.01 17.36
CA GLY A 164 -9.04 -5.12 17.35
C GLY A 164 -9.80 -4.01 16.63
N VAL A 165 -10.59 -3.22 17.36
CA VAL A 165 -11.65 -2.35 16.85
C VAL A 165 -11.27 -0.87 16.82
N TYR A 166 -11.99 -0.07 16.03
CA TYR A 166 -11.73 1.37 15.86
C TYR A 166 -12.06 2.21 17.11
N GLY A 167 -13.09 1.86 17.88
CA GLY A 167 -13.56 2.63 19.05
C GLY A 167 -12.81 2.31 20.34
N PHE A 168 -12.95 3.16 21.35
CA PHE A 168 -12.60 2.79 22.72
C PHE A 168 -13.50 1.65 23.16
N LYS A 169 -12.96 0.64 23.86
CA LYS A 169 -13.81 -0.29 24.58
C LYS A 169 -14.61 0.53 25.59
N GLU A 170 -15.95 0.56 25.44
CA GLU A 170 -16.81 1.13 26.48
C GLU A 170 -16.49 0.43 27.79
N GLY A 171 -15.87 1.16 28.75
CA GLY A 171 -15.61 0.58 30.05
C GLY A 171 -14.36 1.03 30.80
N VAL A 172 -13.62 2.04 30.34
CA VAL A 172 -12.62 2.71 31.18
C VAL A 172 -13.03 4.16 31.38
N ASN A 173 -13.94 4.37 32.33
CA ASN A 173 -14.08 5.65 33.01
C ASN A 173 -12.76 5.97 33.73
N THR A 174 -11.90 6.77 33.15
CA THR A 174 -10.89 7.49 33.92
C THR A 174 -11.55 8.77 34.42
N LEU A 175 -12.34 8.61 35.50
CA LEU A 175 -12.48 9.67 36.49
C LEU A 175 -11.25 9.55 37.39
N GLU A 176 -10.32 10.47 37.30
CA GLU A 176 -9.73 11.31 38.35
C GLU A 176 -8.58 12.12 37.77
#